data_07259280b5eda5d45760c1847f7adfd1
#
_entry.id   07259280b5eda5d45760c1847f7adfd1
#
_cell.length_a   1.000
_cell.length_b   1.000
_cell.length_c   1.000
_cell.angle_alpha   90.00
_cell.angle_beta   90.00
_cell.angle_gamma   90.00
#
_symmetry.space_group_name_H-M   'P 1'
#
loop_
_entity.id
_entity.type
_entity.pdbx_description
1 polymer ?
#
loop_
_entity_poly.entity_id
_entity_poly.type
_entity_poly.pdbx_seq_one_letter_code
_entity_poly.pdbx_strand_id
1 'polypeptide(L)'
;MPGEVWEEDEIAEVKRQCDEYGFNIDVVESVNVHDDIKIGLPTRDKHIENYKQTIRNLSKYGVKVICYNFMPIFDWTRSNLFHEVGDGSTALFYEKNMIQDDYNAMAKYILDFTEKYHMTFPGWEPERMAKLDELFKAYAPVTKEKL
;
A
#
# COMPACT_ATOMS: atom_id res chain seq x y z
N MET A 1 -3.07 9.93 -4.99
CA MET A 1 -1.87 9.13 -4.59
C MET A 1 -1.79 9.05 -3.07
N PRO A 2 -1.05 8.10 -2.43
CA PRO A 2 -0.89 8.10 -0.98
C PRO A 2 -0.41 9.45 -0.47
N GLY A 3 -1.03 9.97 0.59
CA GLY A 3 -0.69 11.26 1.18
C GLY A 3 -1.32 12.49 0.53
N GLU A 4 -2.03 12.35 -0.57
CA GLU A 4 -2.84 13.42 -1.16
C GLU A 4 -4.24 13.44 -0.57
N VAL A 5 -4.89 14.60 -0.64
CA VAL A 5 -6.30 14.72 -0.27
C VAL A 5 -7.16 14.04 -1.34
N TRP A 6 -8.14 13.29 -0.92
CA TRP A 6 -9.22 12.85 -1.81
C TRP A 6 -10.22 13.99 -1.93
N GLU A 7 -10.31 14.55 -3.11
CA GLU A 7 -11.12 15.72 -3.36
C GLU A 7 -12.62 15.38 -3.39
N GLU A 8 -13.45 16.37 -3.03
CA GLU A 8 -14.88 16.16 -2.88
C GLU A 8 -15.59 15.79 -4.18
N ASP A 9 -15.12 16.30 -5.30
CA ASP A 9 -15.70 16.02 -6.63
C ASP A 9 -15.46 14.56 -7.05
N GLU A 10 -14.27 14.00 -6.76
CA GLU A 10 -13.98 12.60 -7.01
C GLU A 10 -14.86 11.68 -6.14
N ILE A 11 -15.01 12.02 -4.85
CA ILE A 11 -15.86 11.27 -3.92
C ILE A 11 -17.33 11.36 -4.34
N ALA A 12 -17.78 12.57 -4.74
CA ALA A 12 -19.15 12.80 -5.20
C ALA A 12 -19.48 11.95 -6.43
N GLU A 13 -18.55 11.83 -7.37
CA GLU A 13 -18.76 11.04 -8.58
C GLU A 13 -18.89 9.53 -8.25
N VAL A 14 -18.03 9.00 -7.38
CA VAL A 14 -18.16 7.60 -6.91
C VAL A 14 -19.49 7.41 -6.17
N LYS A 15 -19.86 8.34 -5.31
CA LYS A 15 -21.17 8.29 -4.60
C LYS A 15 -22.33 8.29 -5.58
N ARG A 16 -22.31 9.15 -6.58
CA ARG A 16 -23.37 9.22 -7.61
C ARG A 16 -23.52 7.88 -8.33
N GLN A 17 -22.40 7.25 -8.72
CA GLN A 17 -22.43 5.93 -9.36
C GLN A 17 -23.02 4.86 -8.43
N CYS A 18 -22.64 4.86 -7.15
CA CYS A 18 -23.22 3.92 -6.18
C CYS A 18 -24.72 4.11 -6.03
N ASP A 19 -25.18 5.37 -5.94
CA ASP A 19 -26.61 5.70 -5.80
C ASP A 19 -27.42 5.26 -7.01
N GLU A 20 -26.87 5.40 -8.21
CA GLU A 20 -27.50 4.97 -9.46
C GLU A 20 -27.83 3.47 -9.46
N TYR A 21 -26.97 2.68 -8.82
CA TYR A 21 -27.18 1.24 -8.65
C TYR A 21 -27.80 0.81 -7.31
N GLY A 22 -28.21 1.78 -6.48
CA GLY A 22 -28.84 1.52 -5.19
C GLY A 22 -27.88 1.06 -4.08
N PHE A 23 -26.58 1.37 -4.20
CA PHE A 23 -25.58 1.05 -3.19
C PHE A 23 -25.29 2.24 -2.27
N ASN A 24 -25.05 1.93 -0.99
CA ASN A 24 -24.51 2.88 -0.03
C ASN A 24 -23.00 2.68 0.13
N ILE A 25 -22.29 3.77 0.42
CA ILE A 25 -20.89 3.72 0.79
C ILE A 25 -20.78 3.93 2.30
N ASP A 26 -20.86 2.87 3.07
CA ASP A 26 -20.73 2.95 4.53
C ASP A 26 -19.29 2.82 4.99
N VAL A 27 -18.47 2.09 4.25
CA VAL A 27 -17.08 1.76 4.57
C VAL A 27 -16.19 2.06 3.37
N VAL A 28 -15.06 2.70 3.61
CA VAL A 28 -13.99 2.89 2.62
C VAL A 28 -12.75 2.18 3.12
N GLU A 29 -12.23 1.28 2.31
CA GLU A 29 -10.96 0.62 2.54
C GLU A 29 -9.82 1.35 1.85
N SER A 30 -8.62 1.23 2.42
CA SER A 30 -7.38 1.68 1.79
C SER A 30 -7.25 3.19 1.58
N VAL A 31 -7.68 3.98 2.56
CA VAL A 31 -7.16 5.33 2.69
C VAL A 31 -5.72 5.18 3.20
N ASN A 32 -4.78 5.13 2.26
CA ASN A 32 -3.40 4.77 2.54
C ASN A 32 -2.68 5.86 3.35
N VAL A 33 -2.05 5.44 4.45
CA VAL A 33 -1.17 6.31 5.24
C VAL A 33 0.15 6.50 4.49
N HIS A 34 0.58 7.75 4.32
CA HIS A 34 1.84 8.07 3.64
C HIS A 34 3.06 7.54 4.41
N ASP A 35 4.10 7.12 3.69
CA ASP A 35 5.29 6.55 4.29
C ASP A 35 6.02 7.52 5.25
N ASP A 36 6.01 8.81 4.95
CA ASP A 36 6.60 9.82 5.83
C ASP A 36 5.97 9.87 7.22
N ILE A 37 4.68 9.53 7.33
CA ILE A 37 4.00 9.39 8.63
C ILE A 37 4.54 8.15 9.35
N LYS A 38 4.65 7.03 8.63
CA LYS A 38 5.08 5.75 9.20
C LYS A 38 6.50 5.79 9.77
N ILE A 39 7.37 6.54 9.12
CA ILE A 39 8.79 6.65 9.47
C ILE A 39 9.14 7.96 10.20
N GLY A 40 8.16 8.84 10.43
CA GLY A 40 8.33 10.04 11.22
C GLY A 40 9.14 11.15 10.56
N LEU A 41 9.14 11.25 9.21
CA LEU A 41 9.85 12.31 8.50
C LEU A 41 9.26 13.71 8.77
N PRO A 42 10.02 14.80 8.56
CA PRO A 42 9.54 16.15 8.82
C PRO A 42 8.27 16.54 8.05
N THR A 43 8.06 15.94 6.87
CA THR A 43 6.88 16.14 6.01
C THR A 43 5.62 15.44 6.52
N ARG A 44 5.71 14.60 7.55
CA ARG A 44 4.59 13.82 8.10
C ARG A 44 3.39 14.68 8.49
N ASP A 45 3.62 15.86 9.07
CA ASP A 45 2.53 16.70 9.57
C ASP A 45 1.65 17.21 8.43
N LYS A 46 2.23 17.51 7.27
CA LYS A 46 1.47 17.83 6.05
C LYS A 46 0.57 16.66 5.62
N HIS A 47 1.11 15.45 5.59
CA HIS A 47 0.36 14.27 5.19
C HIS A 47 -0.71 13.88 6.20
N ILE A 48 -0.49 14.15 7.49
CA ILE A 48 -1.52 13.99 8.54
C ILE A 48 -2.68 14.95 8.30
N GLU A 49 -2.42 16.21 7.98
CA GLU A 49 -3.49 17.17 7.68
C GLU A 49 -4.25 16.80 6.41
N ASN A 50 -3.57 16.34 5.36
CA ASN A 50 -4.21 15.82 4.15
C ASN A 50 -5.11 14.62 4.47
N TYR A 51 -4.64 13.70 5.31
CA TYR A 51 -5.42 12.54 5.74
C TYR A 51 -6.70 12.97 6.51
N LYS A 52 -6.56 13.91 7.44
CA LYS A 52 -7.71 14.50 8.15
C LYS A 52 -8.70 15.16 7.20
N GLN A 53 -8.20 15.85 6.15
CA GLN A 53 -9.08 16.47 5.17
C GLN A 53 -9.84 15.40 4.36
N THR A 54 -9.18 14.34 3.96
CA THR A 54 -9.82 13.17 3.31
C THR A 54 -10.94 12.58 4.17
N ILE A 55 -10.70 12.40 5.48
CA ILE A 55 -11.74 11.94 6.41
C ILE A 55 -12.94 12.90 6.44
N ARG A 56 -12.70 14.21 6.50
CA ARG A 56 -13.77 15.21 6.49
C ARG A 56 -14.56 15.17 5.18
N ASN A 57 -13.89 15.04 4.05
CA ASN A 57 -14.53 14.95 2.74
C ASN A 57 -15.40 13.69 2.64
N LEU A 58 -14.87 12.52 3.00
CA LEU A 58 -15.62 11.26 3.00
C LEU A 58 -16.84 11.29 3.93
N SER A 59 -16.74 11.94 5.09
CA SER A 59 -17.83 12.02 6.05
C SER A 59 -19.06 12.77 5.50
N LYS A 60 -18.86 13.74 4.59
CA LYS A 60 -19.96 14.50 3.94
C LYS A 60 -20.83 13.59 3.06
N TYR A 61 -20.28 12.49 2.58
CA TYR A 61 -20.96 11.53 1.72
C TYR A 61 -21.46 10.28 2.46
N GLY A 62 -21.50 10.35 3.79
CA GLY A 62 -22.10 9.31 4.62
C GLY A 62 -21.17 8.15 4.98
N VAL A 63 -19.90 8.23 4.64
CA VAL A 63 -18.91 7.22 5.04
C VAL A 63 -18.71 7.26 6.55
N LYS A 64 -18.90 6.12 7.22
CA LYS A 64 -18.87 5.97 8.67
C LYS A 64 -17.61 5.29 9.18
N VAL A 65 -17.00 4.46 8.33
CA VAL A 65 -15.82 3.67 8.69
C VAL A 65 -14.76 3.82 7.61
N ILE A 66 -13.55 4.08 8.04
CA ILE A 66 -12.37 4.13 7.17
C ILE A 66 -11.39 3.09 7.68
N CYS A 67 -11.06 2.12 6.83
CA CYS A 67 -9.99 1.18 7.06
C CYS A 67 -8.69 1.79 6.58
N TYR A 68 -7.78 2.07 7.49
CA TYR A 68 -6.47 2.60 7.14
C TYR A 68 -5.45 1.47 6.98
N ASN A 69 -4.53 1.65 6.06
CA ASN A 69 -3.41 0.74 5.87
C ASN A 69 -2.14 1.38 6.43
N PHE A 70 -1.71 0.92 7.60
CA PHE A 70 -0.46 1.33 8.23
C PHE A 70 0.57 0.22 8.05
N MET A 71 0.84 -0.13 6.81
CA MET A 71 1.83 -1.15 6.50
C MET A 71 3.22 -0.50 6.44
N PRO A 72 4.09 -0.75 7.41
CA PRO A 72 5.44 -0.18 7.36
C PRO A 72 6.17 -0.80 6.17
N ILE A 73 6.53 0.04 5.20
CA ILE A 73 7.39 -0.25 4.06
C ILE A 73 6.74 -1.14 3.00
N PHE A 74 6.27 -2.33 3.35
CA PHE A 74 5.60 -3.24 2.42
C PHE A 74 4.11 -3.28 2.63
N ASP A 75 3.39 -3.16 1.54
CA ASP A 75 2.05 -3.65 1.40
C ASP A 75 2.08 -5.20 1.29
N TRP A 76 1.02 -5.82 1.04
CA TRP A 76 0.81 -7.27 0.99
C TRP A 76 1.88 -8.00 0.19
N THR A 77 2.89 -8.50 0.87
CA THR A 77 4.01 -9.23 0.24
C THR A 77 3.56 -10.59 -0.28
N ARG A 78 3.97 -10.92 -1.48
CA ARG A 78 3.74 -12.22 -2.11
C ARG A 78 5.06 -12.80 -2.59
N SER A 79 5.22 -14.12 -2.38
CA SER A 79 6.37 -14.86 -2.91
C SER A 79 6.09 -15.44 -4.30
N ASN A 80 4.83 -15.61 -4.67
CA ASN A 80 4.40 -16.08 -5.98
C ASN A 80 3.06 -15.40 -6.34
N LEU A 81 3.00 -14.81 -7.53
CA LEU A 81 1.77 -14.17 -8.02
C LEU A 81 0.89 -15.13 -8.83
N PHE A 82 1.41 -16.27 -9.21
CA PHE A 82 0.75 -17.28 -10.04
C PHE A 82 0.94 -18.69 -9.46
N HIS A 83 0.73 -18.83 -8.16
CA HIS A 83 0.78 -20.12 -7.50
C HIS A 83 -0.36 -21.01 -8.01
N GLU A 84 -0.03 -22.17 -8.57
CA GLU A 84 -1.02 -23.11 -9.04
C GLU A 84 -1.77 -23.74 -7.85
N VAL A 85 -3.10 -23.69 -7.92
CA VAL A 85 -3.98 -24.39 -6.99
C VAL A 85 -4.55 -25.65 -7.64
N GLY A 86 -4.95 -26.61 -6.84
CA GLY A 86 -5.28 -27.96 -7.30
C GLY A 86 -6.44 -28.06 -8.30
N ASP A 87 -7.17 -26.99 -8.57
CA ASP A 87 -8.25 -26.92 -9.56
C ASP A 87 -7.82 -26.36 -10.93
N GLY A 88 -6.52 -26.08 -11.09
CA GLY A 88 -5.98 -25.51 -12.32
C GLY A 88 -6.03 -23.97 -12.40
N SER A 89 -6.56 -23.31 -11.39
CA SER A 89 -6.48 -21.85 -11.27
C SER A 89 -5.16 -21.41 -10.61
N THR A 90 -4.89 -20.11 -10.60
CA THR A 90 -3.75 -19.53 -9.90
C THR A 90 -4.20 -18.53 -8.85
N ALA A 91 -3.42 -18.41 -7.77
CA ALA A 91 -3.68 -17.48 -6.68
C ALA A 91 -2.41 -16.76 -6.26
N LEU A 92 -2.58 -15.61 -5.60
CA LEU A 92 -1.52 -14.94 -4.88
C LEU A 92 -1.11 -15.81 -3.68
N PHE A 93 0.19 -16.02 -3.53
CA PHE A 93 0.72 -16.93 -2.51
C PHE A 93 1.92 -16.33 -1.79
N TYR A 94 2.02 -16.60 -0.49
CA TYR A 94 3.17 -16.24 0.32
C TYR A 94 3.74 -17.45 1.03
N GLU A 95 5.03 -17.66 0.87
CA GLU A 95 5.78 -18.68 1.61
C GLU A 95 7.05 -18.07 2.21
N LYS A 96 7.15 -18.08 3.52
CA LYS A 96 8.25 -17.47 4.26
C LYS A 96 9.62 -18.00 3.83
N ASN A 97 9.72 -19.28 3.52
CA ASN A 97 10.98 -19.91 3.12
C ASN A 97 11.50 -19.45 1.75
N MET A 98 10.62 -18.90 0.91
CA MET A 98 10.99 -18.34 -0.39
C MET A 98 11.52 -16.90 -0.26
N ILE A 99 11.20 -16.23 0.84
CA ILE A 99 11.67 -14.90 1.15
C ILE A 99 12.53 -15.02 2.39
N GLN A 100 13.84 -14.94 2.19
CA GLN A 100 14.78 -14.92 3.30
C GLN A 100 14.59 -13.66 4.13
N ASP A 101 14.88 -13.70 5.42
CA ASP A 101 14.80 -12.55 6.35
C ASP A 101 15.82 -11.44 6.00
N ASP A 102 16.34 -11.44 4.78
CA ASP A 102 17.24 -10.45 4.22
C ASP A 102 16.48 -9.63 3.18
N TYR A 103 16.40 -8.33 3.44
CA TYR A 103 15.81 -7.38 2.54
C TYR A 103 16.40 -7.38 1.14
N ASN A 104 17.73 -7.51 1.04
CA ASN A 104 18.40 -7.54 -0.26
C ASN A 104 17.97 -8.77 -1.07
N ALA A 105 17.78 -9.91 -0.43
CA ALA A 105 17.27 -11.11 -1.07
C ALA A 105 15.82 -10.92 -1.55
N MET A 106 14.99 -10.23 -0.76
CA MET A 106 13.61 -9.93 -1.14
C MET A 106 13.53 -8.93 -2.28
N ALA A 107 14.32 -7.85 -2.25
CA ALA A 107 14.37 -6.87 -3.32
C ALA A 107 14.86 -7.52 -4.63
N LYS A 108 15.90 -8.35 -4.53
CA LYS A 108 16.40 -9.12 -5.68
C LYS A 108 15.33 -10.06 -6.24
N TYR A 109 14.64 -10.82 -5.39
CA TYR A 109 13.57 -11.71 -5.82
C TYR A 109 12.46 -10.95 -6.59
N ILE A 110 12.05 -9.79 -6.11
CA ILE A 110 11.04 -8.96 -6.77
C ILE A 110 11.56 -8.43 -8.11
N LEU A 111 12.81 -7.98 -8.17
CA LEU A 111 13.44 -7.50 -9.41
C LEU A 111 13.57 -8.65 -10.43
N ASP A 112 14.06 -9.80 -10.02
CA ASP A 112 14.17 -11.00 -10.86
C ASP A 112 12.79 -11.42 -11.39
N PHE A 113 11.74 -11.32 -10.55
CA PHE A 113 10.38 -11.62 -10.93
C PHE A 113 9.84 -10.64 -11.98
N THR A 114 10.03 -9.33 -11.76
CA THR A 114 9.58 -8.29 -12.70
C THR A 114 10.28 -8.43 -14.06
N GLU A 115 11.57 -8.74 -14.06
CA GLU A 115 12.34 -8.99 -15.29
C GLU A 115 11.81 -10.23 -16.03
N LYS A 116 11.64 -11.33 -15.31
CA LYS A 116 11.17 -12.60 -15.86
C LYS A 116 9.79 -12.49 -16.52
N TYR A 117 8.89 -11.73 -15.95
CA TYR A 117 7.51 -11.58 -16.46
C TYR A 117 7.27 -10.29 -17.24
N HIS A 118 8.33 -9.53 -17.53
CA HIS A 118 8.28 -8.25 -18.24
C HIS A 118 7.27 -7.26 -17.63
N MET A 119 7.20 -7.24 -16.30
CA MET A 119 6.28 -6.38 -15.55
C MET A 119 6.98 -5.08 -15.18
N THR A 120 6.28 -3.95 -15.36
CA THR A 120 6.70 -2.66 -14.83
C THR A 120 5.67 -2.19 -13.81
N PHE A 121 6.12 -1.82 -12.62
CA PHE A 121 5.24 -1.26 -11.60
C PHE A 121 5.50 0.23 -11.46
N PRO A 122 4.45 1.08 -11.51
CA PRO A 122 4.57 2.47 -11.12
C PRO A 122 5.13 2.57 -9.69
N GLY A 123 6.15 3.40 -9.50
CA GLY A 123 6.77 3.57 -8.19
C GLY A 123 7.99 2.68 -7.92
N TRP A 124 8.43 1.90 -8.91
CA TRP A 124 9.64 1.09 -8.84
C TRP A 124 10.82 1.71 -9.60
N GLU A 125 10.81 3.03 -9.74
CA GLU A 125 11.92 3.75 -10.34
C GLU A 125 13.19 3.55 -9.51
N PRO A 126 14.38 3.50 -10.14
CA PRO A 126 15.65 3.24 -9.46
C PRO A 126 15.91 4.17 -8.26
N GLU A 127 15.52 5.44 -8.37
CA GLU A 127 15.66 6.41 -7.28
C GLU A 127 14.79 6.07 -6.06
N ARG A 128 13.57 5.58 -6.28
CA ARG A 128 12.67 5.14 -5.22
C ARG A 128 13.15 3.85 -4.58
N MET A 129 13.66 2.93 -5.38
CA MET A 129 14.25 1.69 -4.87
C MET A 129 15.49 1.95 -4.02
N ALA A 130 16.35 2.91 -4.41
CA ALA A 130 17.49 3.32 -3.59
C ALA A 130 17.06 3.91 -2.24
N LYS A 131 16.01 4.74 -2.22
CA LYS A 131 15.43 5.27 -0.96
C LYS A 131 14.82 4.17 -0.08
N LEU A 132 14.16 3.20 -0.68
CA LEU A 132 13.64 2.04 0.05
C LEU A 132 14.78 1.24 0.67
N ASP A 133 15.88 1.03 -0.04
CA ASP A 133 17.05 0.34 0.48
C ASP A 133 17.69 1.09 1.68
N GLU A 134 17.81 2.41 1.60
CA GLU A 134 18.26 3.24 2.72
C GLU A 134 17.34 3.12 3.94
N LEU A 135 16.03 3.20 3.72
CA LEU A 135 15.03 3.07 4.77
C LEU A 135 15.08 1.69 5.44
N PHE A 136 15.24 0.64 4.66
CA PHE A 136 15.38 -0.71 5.18
C PHE A 136 16.63 -0.90 6.02
N LYS A 137 17.77 -0.40 5.58
CA LYS A 137 19.01 -0.42 6.36
C LYS A 137 18.86 0.32 7.69
N ALA A 138 18.09 1.39 7.71
CA ALA A 138 17.78 2.14 8.93
C ALA A 138 16.81 1.41 9.88
N TYR A 139 15.87 0.61 9.32
CA TYR A 139 14.81 -0.07 10.09
C TYR A 139 15.09 -1.53 10.41
N ALA A 140 16.00 -2.18 9.69
CA ALA A 140 16.34 -3.59 9.92
C ALA A 140 16.67 -3.92 11.39
N PRO A 141 17.33 -3.06 12.17
CA PRO A 141 17.57 -3.30 13.59
C PRO A 141 16.29 -3.21 14.45
N VAL A 142 15.35 -2.36 14.06
CA VAL A 142 14.12 -2.09 14.85
C VAL A 142 13.11 -3.21 14.73
N THR A 143 13.02 -3.81 13.54
CA THR A 143 12.09 -4.93 13.28
C THR A 143 12.53 -6.24 13.94
N LYS A 144 13.84 -6.46 14.11
CA LYS A 144 14.35 -7.66 14.80
C LYS A 144 14.14 -7.63 16.32
N GLU A 145 14.08 -6.44 16.92
CA GLU A 145 13.87 -6.30 18.36
C GLU A 145 12.39 -6.29 18.78
N LYS A 146 11.47 -6.11 17.82
CA LYS A 146 10.03 -5.98 18.10
C LYS A 146 9.18 -7.16 17.61
N LEU A 147 9.77 -8.12 16.95
CA LEU A 147 9.15 -9.39 16.53
C LEU A 147 9.66 -10.55 17.36
#